data_3a9bcdf9c4eda780a0ee5e8b5c4d85d9
#
_entry.id   3a9bcdf9c4eda780a0ee5e8b5c4d85d9
#
_cell.length_a   1.000
_cell.length_b   1.000
_cell.length_c   1.000
_cell.angle_alpha   90.00
_cell.angle_beta   90.00
_cell.angle_gamma   90.00
#
_symmetry.space_group_name_H-M   'P 1'
#
loop_
_entity.id
_entity.type
_entity.pdbx_description
1 polymer ?
#
loop_
_entity_poly.entity_id
_entity_poly.type
_entity_poly.pdbx_seq_one_letter_code
_entity_poly.pdbx_strand_id
1 'polypeptide(L)'
;MNPKSIINLFSILVLLFSFSFIFPIVISIIFDDGALPIFLKTLISISLLGLIGLFCTRNIKNDLSQKDGFVIIVMFWIVLSLTGSVPFYLSGMSLIDSVFESMSGITTTGATVISSLDGLPESLLFYRQLLQWMGGMGLIVLAIAVMPLLGIGGGQIYKTEVPGAMGEQRLTPRIKETAQALWLIYFGLTAICGVLYYLNGMSTFDAISHAMSTVAIGGFSTHDASIGFFNSISIELICICFMLLSAFSFALHYFAIYKKKPLKYAFDPEFRFFISFLLATLLIAVLIGFFVESDKSPSLREIIFHTVSMVTTTGFSISDSSDWPFSMSFLLLIGAFVGACSGSVGGGVKSWRIMIMLNHAYKNIMKIIHPNSVISLKIGTKSVGDDVATSVWGFFSIYVISFVILLLAILVSGLDLESAFSAVGACLNNLGPGLGLVSDNYANINAFSKGVLAFAMLLGRLEIFTLLVILTPMFWAK
;
A
#
# COMPACT_ATOMS: atom_id res chain seq x y z
N MET A 1 14.42 -23.63 -11.84
CA MET A 1 14.22 -22.21 -12.22
C MET A 1 14.75 -21.99 -13.63
N ASN A 2 13.98 -21.34 -14.48
CA ASN A 2 14.41 -20.99 -15.84
C ASN A 2 14.64 -19.45 -15.91
N PRO A 3 15.90 -18.97 -15.74
CA PRO A 3 16.19 -17.54 -15.67
C PRO A 3 15.81 -16.81 -16.96
N LYS A 4 15.88 -17.46 -18.09
CA LYS A 4 15.53 -16.86 -19.38
C LYS A 4 14.02 -16.59 -19.50
N SER A 5 13.16 -17.50 -19.00
CA SER A 5 11.71 -17.28 -18.96
C SER A 5 11.33 -16.13 -18.03
N ILE A 6 12.03 -16.00 -16.90
CA ILE A 6 11.86 -14.89 -15.96
C ILE A 6 12.25 -13.56 -16.65
N ILE A 7 13.41 -13.49 -17.30
CA ILE A 7 13.87 -12.30 -18.05
C ILE A 7 12.86 -11.93 -19.16
N ASN A 8 12.33 -12.91 -19.88
CA ASN A 8 11.32 -12.66 -20.92
C ASN A 8 10.09 -12.00 -20.35
N LEU A 9 9.55 -12.51 -19.23
CA LEU A 9 8.39 -11.95 -18.57
C LEU A 9 8.65 -10.50 -18.09
N PHE A 10 9.83 -10.26 -17.46
CA PHE A 10 10.20 -8.91 -17.03
C PHE A 10 10.38 -7.94 -18.19
N SER A 11 10.90 -8.40 -19.30
CA SER A 11 11.02 -7.56 -20.50
C SER A 11 9.64 -7.09 -21.00
N ILE A 12 8.64 -7.99 -20.98
CA ILE A 12 7.25 -7.62 -21.29
C ILE A 12 6.70 -6.61 -20.27
N LEU A 13 6.91 -6.87 -18.98
CA LEU A 13 6.42 -5.98 -17.91
C LEU A 13 7.05 -4.58 -17.98
N VAL A 14 8.35 -4.50 -18.23
CA VAL A 14 9.08 -3.24 -18.40
C VAL A 14 8.57 -2.48 -19.63
N LEU A 15 8.30 -3.16 -20.74
CA LEU A 15 7.67 -2.54 -21.91
C LEU A 15 6.27 -2.03 -21.61
N LEU A 16 5.44 -2.82 -20.94
CA LEU A 16 4.10 -2.38 -20.54
C LEU A 16 4.17 -1.18 -19.60
N PHE A 17 5.10 -1.20 -18.64
CA PHE A 17 5.31 -0.09 -17.73
C PHE A 17 5.80 1.16 -18.47
N SER A 18 6.63 1.03 -19.52
CA SER A 18 7.11 2.19 -20.28
C SER A 18 5.98 2.99 -20.92
N PHE A 19 4.85 2.36 -21.29
CA PHE A 19 3.68 3.10 -21.81
C PHE A 19 3.08 4.04 -20.77
N SER A 20 3.29 3.83 -19.46
CA SER A 20 2.80 4.75 -18.43
C SER A 20 3.43 6.14 -18.51
N PHE A 21 4.65 6.26 -19.07
CA PHE A 21 5.31 7.55 -19.26
C PHE A 21 4.65 8.44 -20.32
N ILE A 22 3.76 7.90 -21.12
CA ILE A 22 2.96 8.70 -22.08
C ILE A 22 2.08 9.71 -21.35
N PHE A 23 1.52 9.33 -20.18
CA PHE A 23 0.64 10.22 -19.42
C PHE A 23 1.37 11.47 -18.91
N PRO A 24 2.50 11.39 -18.18
CA PRO A 24 3.26 12.60 -17.80
C PRO A 24 3.84 13.36 -19.00
N ILE A 25 4.12 12.71 -20.15
CA ILE A 25 4.49 13.44 -21.39
C ILE A 25 3.34 14.32 -21.84
N VAL A 26 2.10 13.82 -21.85
CA VAL A 26 0.93 14.62 -22.23
C VAL A 26 0.72 15.78 -21.25
N ILE A 27 0.86 15.54 -19.94
CA ILE A 27 0.77 16.59 -18.93
C ILE A 27 1.85 17.66 -19.15
N SER A 28 3.11 17.24 -19.40
CA SER A 28 4.20 18.19 -19.67
C SER A 28 3.97 19.07 -20.92
N ILE A 29 3.31 18.52 -21.94
CA ILE A 29 2.93 19.28 -23.13
C ILE A 29 1.79 20.27 -22.82
N ILE A 30 0.80 19.87 -21.99
CA ILE A 30 -0.35 20.72 -21.66
C ILE A 30 0.07 21.90 -20.77
N PHE A 31 0.95 21.66 -19.79
CA PHE A 31 1.39 22.69 -18.82
C PHE A 31 2.65 23.43 -19.23
N ASP A 32 3.36 22.98 -20.28
CA ASP A 32 4.65 23.52 -20.72
C ASP A 32 5.68 23.67 -19.59
N ASP A 33 5.75 22.64 -18.73
CA ASP A 33 6.51 22.62 -17.47
C ASP A 33 8.01 22.34 -17.64
N GLY A 34 8.48 22.18 -18.87
CA GLY A 34 9.89 21.93 -19.20
C GLY A 34 10.40 20.52 -18.92
N ALA A 35 9.59 19.61 -18.35
CA ALA A 35 10.01 18.25 -18.02
C ALA A 35 9.83 17.24 -19.18
N LEU A 36 9.33 17.67 -20.33
CA LEU A 36 9.15 16.84 -21.53
C LEU A 36 10.40 16.02 -21.89
N PRO A 37 11.63 16.58 -21.91
CA PRO A 37 12.83 15.80 -22.25
C PRO A 37 13.13 14.68 -21.23
N ILE A 38 12.77 14.85 -19.97
CA ILE A 38 12.96 13.86 -18.91
C ILE A 38 12.13 12.61 -19.24
N PHE A 39 10.82 12.78 -19.46
CA PHE A 39 9.92 11.68 -19.72
C PHE A 39 10.13 11.03 -21.10
N LEU A 40 10.51 11.80 -22.13
CA LEU A 40 10.87 11.24 -23.45
C LEU A 40 12.13 10.37 -23.35
N LYS A 41 13.20 10.85 -22.69
CA LYS A 41 14.42 10.05 -22.47
C LYS A 41 14.11 8.80 -21.68
N THR A 42 13.26 8.88 -20.65
CA THR A 42 12.83 7.72 -19.85
C THR A 42 12.05 6.73 -20.69
N LEU A 43 11.05 7.17 -21.45
CA LEU A 43 10.26 6.31 -22.33
C LEU A 43 11.15 5.54 -23.31
N ILE A 44 12.08 6.24 -23.97
CA ILE A 44 12.99 5.63 -24.95
C ILE A 44 13.94 4.63 -24.27
N SER A 45 14.59 5.01 -23.17
CA SER A 45 15.57 4.16 -22.50
C SER A 45 14.93 2.89 -21.90
N ILE A 46 13.78 3.02 -21.26
CA ILE A 46 13.08 1.88 -20.65
C ILE A 46 12.45 0.97 -21.72
N SER A 47 11.88 1.54 -22.79
CA SER A 47 11.37 0.74 -23.92
C SER A 47 12.50 -0.02 -24.61
N LEU A 48 13.65 0.61 -24.81
CA LEU A 48 14.82 -0.04 -25.41
C LEU A 48 15.34 -1.19 -24.54
N LEU A 49 15.40 -0.98 -23.21
CA LEU A 49 15.77 -2.05 -22.25
C LEU A 49 14.82 -3.26 -22.37
N GLY A 50 13.52 -3.02 -22.39
CA GLY A 50 12.52 -4.06 -22.56
C GLY A 50 12.63 -4.80 -23.90
N LEU A 51 12.84 -4.08 -25.00
CA LEU A 51 13.03 -4.66 -26.34
C LEU A 51 14.30 -5.52 -26.43
N ILE A 52 15.42 -5.05 -25.88
CA ILE A 52 16.67 -5.82 -25.80
C ILE A 52 16.43 -7.12 -25.05
N GLY A 53 15.78 -7.07 -23.89
CA GLY A 53 15.48 -8.25 -23.11
C GLY A 53 14.59 -9.27 -23.85
N LEU A 54 13.58 -8.81 -24.58
CA LEU A 54 12.75 -9.66 -25.45
C LEU A 54 13.53 -10.28 -26.59
N PHE A 55 14.40 -9.49 -27.23
CA PHE A 55 15.23 -10.00 -28.32
C PHE A 55 16.18 -11.10 -27.84
N CYS A 56 16.80 -10.92 -26.67
CA CYS A 56 17.69 -11.92 -26.06
C CYS A 56 16.95 -13.20 -25.63
N THR A 57 15.62 -13.15 -25.46
CA THR A 57 14.83 -14.28 -24.95
C THR A 57 13.81 -14.84 -25.94
N ARG A 58 13.90 -14.49 -27.24
CA ARG A 58 12.88 -14.73 -28.29
C ARG A 58 12.47 -16.20 -28.50
N ASN A 59 13.30 -17.18 -28.17
CA ASN A 59 13.09 -18.60 -28.54
C ASN A 59 12.82 -19.51 -27.32
N ILE A 60 12.23 -18.99 -26.25
CA ILE A 60 12.10 -19.75 -25.00
C ILE A 60 10.64 -20.14 -24.76
N LYS A 61 10.42 -21.43 -24.45
CA LYS A 61 9.14 -21.91 -23.92
C LYS A 61 9.01 -21.44 -22.46
N ASN A 62 7.88 -20.81 -22.14
CA ASN A 62 7.59 -20.29 -20.82
C ASN A 62 7.07 -21.41 -19.88
N ASP A 63 7.93 -22.33 -19.50
CA ASP A 63 7.61 -23.31 -18.45
C ASP A 63 8.05 -22.72 -17.10
N LEU A 64 7.10 -22.16 -16.36
CA LEU A 64 7.31 -21.54 -15.04
C LEU A 64 6.92 -22.52 -13.92
N SER A 65 7.78 -22.65 -12.92
CA SER A 65 7.55 -23.43 -11.70
C SER A 65 6.95 -22.58 -10.57
N GLN A 66 6.51 -23.22 -9.49
CA GLN A 66 6.03 -22.50 -8.29
C GLN A 66 7.10 -21.60 -7.69
N LYS A 67 8.36 -22.07 -7.65
CA LYS A 67 9.49 -21.26 -7.17
C LYS A 67 9.68 -20.00 -8.04
N ASP A 68 9.52 -20.12 -9.36
CA ASP A 68 9.62 -18.97 -10.26
C ASP A 68 8.57 -17.90 -9.95
N GLY A 69 7.38 -18.30 -9.47
CA GLY A 69 6.31 -17.38 -9.07
C GLY A 69 6.70 -16.43 -7.95
N PHE A 70 7.31 -16.93 -6.89
CA PHE A 70 7.79 -16.08 -5.80
C PHE A 70 8.85 -15.08 -6.27
N VAL A 71 9.80 -15.53 -7.09
CA VAL A 71 10.83 -14.65 -7.67
C VAL A 71 10.20 -13.57 -8.54
N ILE A 72 9.21 -13.93 -9.36
CA ILE A 72 8.52 -12.99 -10.23
C ILE A 72 7.81 -11.91 -9.41
N ILE A 73 7.11 -12.27 -8.33
CA ILE A 73 6.39 -11.31 -7.48
C ILE A 73 7.37 -10.30 -6.87
N VAL A 74 8.44 -10.75 -6.24
CA VAL A 74 9.41 -9.86 -5.60
C VAL A 74 10.12 -8.98 -6.62
N MET A 75 10.60 -9.59 -7.70
CA MET A 75 11.31 -8.86 -8.75
C MET A 75 10.39 -7.86 -9.48
N PHE A 76 9.08 -8.11 -9.56
CA PHE A 76 8.11 -7.17 -10.11
C PHE A 76 8.19 -5.82 -9.39
N TRP A 77 8.09 -5.80 -8.07
CA TRP A 77 8.16 -4.57 -7.30
C TRP A 77 9.52 -3.89 -7.39
N ILE A 78 10.62 -4.67 -7.34
CA ILE A 78 11.98 -4.14 -7.45
C ILE A 78 12.20 -3.52 -8.83
N VAL A 79 11.88 -4.23 -9.90
CA VAL A 79 12.12 -3.77 -11.27
C VAL A 79 11.27 -2.54 -11.59
N LEU A 80 9.99 -2.53 -11.17
CA LEU A 80 9.14 -1.35 -11.39
C LEU A 80 9.63 -0.14 -10.59
N SER A 81 10.09 -0.33 -9.35
CA SER A 81 10.64 0.77 -8.57
C SER A 81 11.93 1.32 -9.16
N LEU A 82 12.83 0.45 -9.64
CA LEU A 82 14.08 0.88 -10.28
C LEU A 82 13.82 1.56 -11.63
N THR A 83 12.92 1.04 -12.46
CA THR A 83 12.58 1.69 -13.74
C THR A 83 11.78 2.98 -13.50
N GLY A 84 10.92 3.00 -12.50
CA GLY A 84 10.15 4.16 -12.08
C GLY A 84 10.99 5.28 -11.43
N SER A 85 12.20 5.00 -10.96
CA SER A 85 13.09 6.01 -10.38
C SER A 85 13.79 6.86 -11.44
N VAL A 86 13.81 6.43 -12.70
CA VAL A 86 14.57 7.12 -13.78
C VAL A 86 14.12 8.58 -14.00
N PRO A 87 12.81 8.93 -14.02
CA PRO A 87 12.42 10.34 -14.15
C PRO A 87 12.92 11.22 -13.00
N PHE A 88 12.87 10.72 -11.76
CA PHE A 88 13.37 11.43 -10.58
C PHE A 88 14.89 11.65 -10.64
N TYR A 89 15.63 10.63 -11.08
CA TYR A 89 17.08 10.75 -11.28
C TYR A 89 17.43 11.78 -12.38
N LEU A 90 16.70 11.75 -13.50
CA LEU A 90 16.90 12.71 -14.58
C LEU A 90 16.45 14.13 -14.25
N SER A 91 15.58 14.30 -13.24
CA SER A 91 15.21 15.62 -12.70
C SER A 91 16.27 16.21 -11.77
N GLY A 92 17.36 15.48 -11.46
CA GLY A 92 18.48 15.94 -10.65
C GLY A 92 18.51 15.42 -9.22
N MET A 93 17.59 14.52 -8.82
CA MET A 93 17.64 13.87 -7.51
C MET A 93 18.80 12.88 -7.43
N SER A 94 19.31 12.63 -6.21
CA SER A 94 20.30 11.57 -5.99
C SER A 94 19.70 10.17 -6.34
N LEU A 95 20.56 9.20 -6.65
CA LEU A 95 20.10 7.85 -7.00
C LEU A 95 19.26 7.23 -5.86
N ILE A 96 19.70 7.39 -4.62
CA ILE A 96 19.00 6.82 -3.45
C ILE A 96 17.65 7.51 -3.21
N ASP A 97 17.59 8.83 -3.37
CA ASP A 97 16.35 9.59 -3.25
C ASP A 97 15.36 9.23 -4.35
N SER A 98 15.84 9.07 -5.58
CA SER A 98 15.03 8.66 -6.73
C SER A 98 14.43 7.28 -6.54
N VAL A 99 15.22 6.33 -6.03
CA VAL A 99 14.74 4.96 -5.74
C VAL A 99 13.76 4.98 -4.56
N PHE A 100 14.02 5.76 -3.52
CA PHE A 100 13.13 5.91 -2.37
C PHE A 100 11.77 6.46 -2.79
N GLU A 101 11.74 7.57 -3.54
CA GLU A 101 10.51 8.20 -4.01
C GLU A 101 9.70 7.28 -4.92
N SER A 102 10.37 6.59 -5.84
CA SER A 102 9.73 5.62 -6.73
C SER A 102 9.23 4.39 -5.97
N MET A 103 10.00 3.85 -5.02
CA MET A 103 9.59 2.73 -4.17
C MET A 103 8.36 3.13 -3.34
N SER A 104 8.41 4.31 -2.71
CA SER A 104 7.27 4.86 -1.96
C SER A 104 6.03 5.03 -2.83
N GLY A 105 6.19 5.52 -4.05
CA GLY A 105 5.09 5.64 -5.01
C GLY A 105 4.50 4.28 -5.35
N ILE A 106 5.29 3.36 -5.88
CA ILE A 106 4.79 2.07 -6.38
C ILE A 106 4.28 1.15 -5.27
N THR A 107 4.84 1.23 -4.06
CA THR A 107 4.35 0.47 -2.89
C THR A 107 3.16 1.15 -2.20
N THR A 108 2.71 2.30 -2.71
CA THR A 108 1.63 3.12 -2.13
C THR A 108 1.90 3.55 -0.68
N THR A 109 3.17 3.79 -0.34
CA THR A 109 3.57 4.17 1.02
C THR A 109 3.29 5.64 1.29
N GLY A 110 3.62 6.54 0.35
CA GLY A 110 3.40 7.98 0.53
C GLY A 110 4.51 8.72 1.28
N ALA A 111 5.57 8.05 1.72
CA ALA A 111 6.76 8.69 2.27
C ALA A 111 7.52 9.42 1.16
N THR A 112 7.92 10.68 1.37
CA THR A 112 8.62 11.49 0.37
C THR A 112 9.97 12.00 0.86
N VAL A 113 10.93 12.06 -0.02
CA VAL A 113 12.22 12.73 0.21
C VAL A 113 12.25 14.13 -0.40
N ILE A 114 11.15 14.56 -1.01
CA ILE A 114 11.02 15.90 -1.60
C ILE A 114 10.59 16.84 -0.50
N SER A 115 11.38 17.88 -0.27
CA SER A 115 11.15 18.86 0.81
C SER A 115 10.15 19.96 0.44
N SER A 116 9.92 20.20 -0.85
CA SER A 116 8.91 21.14 -1.33
C SER A 116 8.34 20.64 -2.65
N LEU A 117 7.04 20.53 -2.72
CA LEU A 117 6.27 20.14 -3.91
C LEU A 117 5.89 21.36 -4.74
N ASP A 118 5.66 22.49 -4.04
CA ASP A 118 5.29 23.73 -4.70
C ASP A 118 6.46 24.24 -5.57
N GLY A 119 6.23 24.29 -6.87
CA GLY A 119 7.26 24.68 -7.85
C GLY A 119 7.93 23.52 -8.59
N LEU A 120 7.56 22.25 -8.28
CA LEU A 120 7.95 21.13 -9.14
C LEU A 120 7.12 21.12 -10.42
N PRO A 121 7.67 20.58 -11.54
CA PRO A 121 6.92 20.37 -12.77
C PRO A 121 5.63 19.54 -12.51
N GLU A 122 4.51 19.98 -13.07
CA GLU A 122 3.22 19.33 -12.92
C GLU A 122 3.25 17.88 -13.41
N SER A 123 3.98 17.60 -14.47
CA SER A 123 4.17 16.25 -14.99
C SER A 123 4.89 15.33 -13.99
N LEU A 124 5.82 15.87 -13.18
CA LEU A 124 6.52 15.11 -12.15
C LEU A 124 5.60 14.86 -10.94
N LEU A 125 4.82 15.85 -10.53
CA LEU A 125 3.80 15.70 -9.49
C LEU A 125 2.75 14.67 -9.91
N PHE A 126 2.23 14.76 -11.12
CA PHE A 126 1.29 13.77 -11.68
C PHE A 126 1.89 12.36 -11.72
N TYR A 127 3.18 12.25 -12.09
CA TYR A 127 3.85 10.97 -12.16
C TYR A 127 3.94 10.27 -10.79
N ARG A 128 4.16 11.01 -9.70
CA ARG A 128 4.13 10.47 -8.33
C ARG A 128 2.77 9.82 -8.03
N GLN A 129 1.68 10.51 -8.34
CA GLN A 129 0.31 10.01 -8.15
C GLN A 129 0.01 8.78 -9.03
N LEU A 130 0.49 8.82 -10.28
CA LEU A 130 0.35 7.71 -11.23
C LEU A 130 1.07 6.45 -10.72
N LEU A 131 2.27 6.57 -10.13
CA LEU A 131 2.97 5.45 -9.51
C LEU A 131 2.13 4.83 -8.39
N GLN A 132 1.53 5.63 -7.52
CA GLN A 132 0.65 5.13 -6.47
C GLN A 132 -0.59 4.43 -7.04
N TRP A 133 -1.20 5.01 -8.05
CA TRP A 133 -2.37 4.42 -8.68
C TRP A 133 -2.08 3.07 -9.34
N MET A 134 -0.94 2.95 -10.03
CA MET A 134 -0.46 1.69 -10.60
C MET A 134 -0.07 0.69 -9.51
N GLY A 135 0.56 1.14 -8.44
CA GLY A 135 0.94 0.32 -7.30
C GLY A 135 -0.25 -0.24 -6.53
N GLY A 136 -1.28 0.57 -6.30
CA GLY A 136 -2.53 0.13 -5.68
C GLY A 136 -3.20 -0.99 -6.46
N MET A 137 -3.14 -0.92 -7.80
CA MET A 137 -3.66 -1.94 -8.68
C MET A 137 -2.67 -3.10 -8.91
N GLY A 138 -1.38 -2.87 -8.67
CA GLY A 138 -0.31 -3.84 -8.95
C GLY A 138 -0.54 -5.20 -8.29
N LEU A 139 -1.04 -5.22 -7.05
CA LEU A 139 -1.39 -6.44 -6.35
C LEU A 139 -2.51 -7.20 -7.07
N ILE A 140 -3.52 -6.50 -7.56
CA ILE A 140 -4.65 -7.09 -8.30
C ILE A 140 -4.16 -7.66 -9.64
N VAL A 141 -3.34 -6.90 -10.37
CA VAL A 141 -2.80 -7.33 -11.69
C VAL A 141 -1.82 -8.48 -11.54
N LEU A 142 -0.95 -8.44 -10.53
CA LEU A 142 0.02 -9.50 -10.27
C LEU A 142 -0.68 -10.82 -9.96
N ALA A 143 -1.65 -10.80 -9.06
CA ALA A 143 -2.45 -11.97 -8.71
C ALA A 143 -3.13 -12.59 -9.94
N ILE A 144 -3.44 -11.81 -10.95
CA ILE A 144 -4.24 -12.20 -12.10
C ILE A 144 -3.40 -12.53 -13.33
N ALA A 145 -2.37 -11.73 -13.61
CA ALA A 145 -1.53 -11.93 -14.79
C ALA A 145 -0.50 -13.04 -14.57
N VAL A 146 0.05 -13.15 -13.37
CA VAL A 146 1.13 -14.11 -13.08
C VAL A 146 0.60 -15.48 -12.67
N MET A 147 -0.50 -15.56 -11.93
CA MET A 147 -1.07 -16.84 -11.49
C MET A 147 -1.50 -17.77 -12.64
N PRO A 148 -2.17 -17.30 -13.72
CA PRO A 148 -2.49 -18.17 -14.85
C PRO A 148 -1.27 -18.65 -15.64
N LEU A 149 -0.21 -17.80 -15.73
CA LEU A 149 1.04 -18.15 -16.40
C LEU A 149 1.81 -19.26 -15.68
N LEU A 150 1.62 -19.36 -14.37
CA LEU A 150 2.29 -20.39 -13.56
C LEU A 150 1.67 -21.78 -13.68
N GLY A 151 0.52 -21.95 -14.40
CA GLY A 151 -0.14 -23.26 -14.54
C GLY A 151 -0.55 -23.92 -13.23
N ILE A 152 -0.26 -23.26 -12.12
CA ILE A 152 -0.53 -23.70 -10.77
C ILE A 152 -1.97 -23.28 -10.48
N GLY A 153 -2.78 -24.22 -10.08
CA GLY A 153 -4.09 -23.88 -9.58
C GLY A 153 -3.90 -22.74 -8.57
N GLY A 154 -4.19 -21.50 -8.98
CA GLY A 154 -3.90 -20.23 -8.30
C GLY A 154 -4.40 -20.10 -6.85
N GLY A 155 -4.75 -21.23 -6.25
CA GLY A 155 -5.30 -21.32 -4.92
C GLY A 155 -4.28 -21.21 -3.79
N GLN A 156 -3.00 -21.51 -3.99
CA GLN A 156 -2.04 -21.51 -2.87
C GLN A 156 -1.39 -20.13 -2.65
N ILE A 157 -0.92 -19.48 -3.71
CA ILE A 157 -0.37 -18.10 -3.58
C ILE A 157 -1.51 -17.12 -3.26
N TYR A 158 -2.66 -17.29 -3.90
CA TYR A 158 -3.87 -16.51 -3.59
C TYR A 158 -4.34 -16.71 -2.14
N LYS A 159 -4.17 -17.89 -1.55
CA LYS A 159 -4.48 -18.15 -0.14
C LYS A 159 -3.49 -17.49 0.82
N THR A 160 -2.25 -17.25 0.42
CA THR A 160 -1.23 -16.61 1.27
C THR A 160 -1.26 -15.08 1.17
N GLU A 161 -1.54 -14.52 0.00
CA GLU A 161 -1.55 -13.06 -0.21
C GLU A 161 -2.92 -12.41 -0.03
N VAL A 162 -4.01 -13.18 -0.14
CA VAL A 162 -5.38 -12.70 0.06
C VAL A 162 -6.10 -13.60 1.07
N PRO A 163 -5.70 -13.54 2.35
CA PRO A 163 -6.44 -14.20 3.42
C PRO A 163 -7.82 -13.54 3.60
N GLY A 164 -8.81 -14.30 4.01
CA GLY A 164 -10.15 -13.81 4.28
C GLY A 164 -11.21 -14.21 3.24
N ALA A 165 -12.26 -13.41 3.10
CA ALA A 165 -13.42 -13.73 2.26
C ALA A 165 -13.08 -14.03 0.78
N MET A 166 -11.95 -13.53 0.28
CA MET A 166 -11.48 -13.81 -1.08
C MET A 166 -10.79 -15.18 -1.23
N GLY A 167 -10.11 -15.68 -0.17
CA GLY A 167 -9.34 -16.92 -0.26
C GLY A 167 -10.17 -18.20 -0.44
N GLU A 168 -11.43 -18.20 -0.03
CA GLU A 168 -12.31 -19.36 -0.07
C GLU A 168 -13.36 -19.37 -1.20
N GLN A 169 -13.70 -18.19 -1.74
CA GLN A 169 -14.71 -18.10 -2.80
C GLN A 169 -14.08 -17.52 -4.06
N ARG A 170 -13.96 -18.34 -5.09
CA ARG A 170 -13.73 -17.81 -6.45
C ARG A 170 -14.91 -16.90 -6.78
N LEU A 171 -14.65 -15.61 -6.99
CA LEU A 171 -15.68 -14.63 -7.33
C LEU A 171 -16.35 -14.98 -8.66
N THR A 172 -15.57 -15.52 -9.60
CA THR A 172 -16.02 -16.06 -10.87
C THR A 172 -15.31 -17.39 -11.17
N PRO A 173 -15.86 -18.24 -12.07
CA PRO A 173 -15.21 -19.47 -12.50
C PRO A 173 -13.84 -19.25 -13.16
N ARG A 174 -13.60 -18.04 -13.71
CA ARG A 174 -12.37 -17.67 -14.41
C ARG A 174 -11.67 -16.55 -13.67
N ILE A 175 -10.40 -16.77 -13.33
CA ILE A 175 -9.54 -15.78 -12.64
C ILE A 175 -9.49 -14.46 -13.41
N LYS A 176 -9.42 -14.52 -14.75
CA LYS A 176 -9.43 -13.34 -15.62
C LYS A 176 -10.67 -12.45 -15.44
N GLU A 177 -11.85 -13.05 -15.32
CA GLU A 177 -13.11 -12.31 -15.14
C GLU A 177 -13.17 -11.61 -13.77
N THR A 178 -12.71 -12.30 -12.73
CA THR A 178 -12.57 -11.72 -11.38
C THR A 178 -11.72 -10.46 -11.43
N ALA A 179 -10.62 -10.54 -12.09
CA ALA A 179 -9.67 -9.48 -12.26
C ALA A 179 -10.20 -8.26 -12.98
N GLN A 180 -10.79 -8.51 -14.13
CA GLN A 180 -11.40 -7.44 -14.89
C GLN A 180 -12.47 -6.72 -14.07
N ALA A 181 -13.28 -7.45 -13.31
CA ALA A 181 -14.31 -6.86 -12.46
C ALA A 181 -13.70 -6.00 -11.34
N LEU A 182 -12.65 -6.47 -10.66
CA LEU A 182 -11.98 -5.71 -9.61
C LEU A 182 -11.27 -4.48 -10.18
N TRP A 183 -10.67 -4.62 -11.36
CA TRP A 183 -10.04 -3.49 -12.07
C TRP A 183 -11.06 -2.41 -12.44
N LEU A 184 -12.22 -2.82 -12.96
CA LEU A 184 -13.31 -1.89 -13.30
C LEU A 184 -13.86 -1.18 -12.05
N ILE A 185 -13.94 -1.87 -10.90
CA ILE A 185 -14.35 -1.25 -9.64
C ILE A 185 -13.32 -0.20 -9.22
N TYR A 186 -12.01 -0.55 -9.25
CA TYR A 186 -10.93 0.37 -8.89
C TYR A 186 -10.93 1.62 -9.78
N PHE A 187 -11.00 1.44 -11.10
CA PHE A 187 -11.09 2.54 -12.05
C PHE A 187 -12.36 3.38 -11.85
N GLY A 188 -13.51 2.72 -11.62
CA GLY A 188 -14.79 3.40 -11.37
C GLY A 188 -14.75 4.25 -10.10
N LEU A 189 -14.19 3.73 -9.00
CA LEU A 189 -13.99 4.50 -7.77
C LEU A 189 -13.10 5.72 -8.02
N THR A 190 -12.00 5.56 -8.76
CA THR A 190 -11.09 6.67 -9.11
C THR A 190 -11.80 7.74 -9.94
N ALA A 191 -12.56 7.33 -10.96
CA ALA A 191 -13.29 8.26 -11.82
C ALA A 191 -14.36 9.05 -11.04
N ILE A 192 -15.15 8.36 -10.18
CA ILE A 192 -16.17 9.00 -9.35
C ILE A 192 -15.52 9.95 -8.35
N CYS A 193 -14.42 9.54 -7.69
CA CYS A 193 -13.67 10.37 -6.78
C CYS A 193 -13.18 11.66 -7.46
N GLY A 194 -12.56 11.55 -8.63
CA GLY A 194 -12.05 12.69 -9.39
C GLY A 194 -13.16 13.65 -9.83
N VAL A 195 -14.30 13.14 -10.30
CA VAL A 195 -15.46 13.97 -10.64
C VAL A 195 -15.98 14.72 -9.41
N LEU A 196 -16.10 14.05 -8.27
CA LEU A 196 -16.56 14.69 -7.03
C LEU A 196 -15.57 15.74 -6.52
N TYR A 197 -14.28 15.51 -6.60
CA TYR A 197 -13.25 16.52 -6.27
C TYR A 197 -13.36 17.73 -7.19
N TYR A 198 -13.46 17.53 -8.50
CA TYR A 198 -13.64 18.62 -9.46
C TYR A 198 -14.89 19.46 -9.20
N LEU A 199 -16.03 18.80 -8.97
CA LEU A 199 -17.30 19.49 -8.66
C LEU A 199 -17.27 20.29 -7.35
N ASN A 200 -16.37 19.95 -6.42
CA ASN A 200 -16.21 20.65 -5.14
C ASN A 200 -15.04 21.66 -5.13
N GLY A 201 -14.50 22.02 -6.32
CA GLY A 201 -13.62 23.16 -6.49
C GLY A 201 -12.13 22.84 -6.64
N MET A 202 -11.72 21.56 -6.73
CA MET A 202 -10.35 21.24 -7.15
C MET A 202 -10.15 21.58 -8.64
N SER A 203 -8.94 21.98 -9.02
CA SER A 203 -8.55 22.05 -10.43
C SER A 203 -8.68 20.67 -11.10
N THR A 204 -8.82 20.60 -12.41
CA THR A 204 -8.88 19.32 -13.13
C THR A 204 -7.62 18.49 -12.86
N PHE A 205 -6.46 19.14 -12.78
CA PHE A 205 -5.19 18.50 -12.49
C PHE A 205 -5.16 17.90 -11.09
N ASP A 206 -5.53 18.70 -10.07
CA ASP A 206 -5.56 18.22 -8.68
C ASP A 206 -6.61 17.15 -8.46
N ALA A 207 -7.78 17.29 -9.06
CA ALA A 207 -8.87 16.33 -8.92
C ALA A 207 -8.47 14.93 -9.45
N ILE A 208 -7.82 14.86 -10.61
CA ILE A 208 -7.35 13.59 -11.18
C ILE A 208 -6.21 13.03 -10.32
N SER A 209 -5.22 13.85 -9.99
CA SER A 209 -4.05 13.46 -9.23
C SER A 209 -4.41 12.95 -7.83
N HIS A 210 -5.19 13.71 -7.07
CA HIS A 210 -5.63 13.30 -5.74
C HIS A 210 -6.59 12.12 -5.77
N ALA A 211 -7.46 11.97 -6.79
CA ALA A 211 -8.32 10.79 -6.92
C ALA A 211 -7.49 9.51 -7.09
N MET A 212 -6.42 9.55 -7.89
CA MET A 212 -5.49 8.43 -8.05
C MET A 212 -4.84 8.05 -6.73
N SER A 213 -4.33 9.02 -5.98
CA SER A 213 -3.69 8.79 -4.69
C SER A 213 -4.68 8.35 -3.60
N THR A 214 -5.88 8.95 -3.54
CA THR A 214 -6.93 8.62 -2.56
C THR A 214 -7.39 7.17 -2.71
N VAL A 215 -7.73 6.75 -3.93
CA VAL A 215 -8.24 5.39 -4.17
C VAL A 215 -7.12 4.35 -4.09
N ALA A 216 -5.87 4.75 -4.36
CA ALA A 216 -4.70 3.92 -4.12
C ALA A 216 -4.31 3.82 -2.63
N ILE A 217 -4.93 4.62 -1.74
CA ILE A 217 -4.52 4.72 -0.33
C ILE A 217 -3.02 5.05 -0.25
N GLY A 218 -2.57 6.04 -1.04
CA GLY A 218 -1.15 6.29 -1.23
C GLY A 218 -0.61 7.52 -0.50
N GLY A 219 -1.43 8.57 -0.32
CA GLY A 219 -1.09 9.74 0.48
C GLY A 219 -0.22 10.80 -0.20
N PHE A 220 0.27 10.59 -1.43
CA PHE A 220 0.95 11.65 -2.15
C PHE A 220 -0.01 12.76 -2.57
N SER A 221 0.42 14.00 -2.39
CA SER A 221 -0.29 15.21 -2.81
C SER A 221 0.49 15.95 -3.89
N THR A 222 -0.17 16.88 -4.55
CA THR A 222 0.43 17.88 -5.45
C THR A 222 0.85 19.15 -4.70
N HIS A 223 0.50 19.29 -3.42
CA HIS A 223 0.77 20.43 -2.57
C HIS A 223 1.45 20.02 -1.26
N ASP A 224 2.32 20.88 -0.72
CA ASP A 224 3.02 20.65 0.54
C ASP A 224 2.04 20.48 1.72
N ALA A 225 0.96 21.30 1.75
CA ALA A 225 -0.08 21.19 2.78
C ALA A 225 -1.07 20.02 2.59
N SER A 226 -0.79 19.08 1.67
CA SER A 226 -1.62 17.91 1.38
C SER A 226 -3.10 18.30 1.08
N ILE A 227 -4.09 17.57 1.58
CA ILE A 227 -5.52 17.91 1.41
C ILE A 227 -5.89 19.22 2.13
N GLY A 228 -5.13 19.61 3.16
CA GLY A 228 -5.32 20.87 3.86
C GLY A 228 -5.20 22.11 2.97
N PHE A 229 -4.45 22.02 1.85
CA PHE A 229 -4.34 23.10 0.86
C PHE A 229 -5.70 23.63 0.39
N PHE A 230 -6.67 22.75 0.17
CA PHE A 230 -7.98 23.10 -0.35
C PHE A 230 -8.91 23.74 0.70
N ASN A 231 -8.60 23.57 1.98
CA ASN A 231 -9.39 24.09 3.13
C ASN A 231 -10.92 23.97 2.92
N SER A 232 -11.39 22.83 2.47
CA SER A 232 -12.78 22.57 2.12
C SER A 232 -13.29 21.30 2.80
N ILE A 233 -14.31 21.47 3.67
CA ILE A 233 -14.95 20.35 4.37
C ILE A 233 -15.52 19.33 3.37
N SER A 234 -16.08 19.79 2.25
CA SER A 234 -16.64 18.91 1.23
C SER A 234 -15.57 18.01 0.60
N ILE A 235 -14.40 18.58 0.28
CA ILE A 235 -13.26 17.81 -0.26
C ILE A 235 -12.76 16.80 0.75
N GLU A 236 -12.63 17.17 2.02
CA GLU A 236 -12.21 16.26 3.09
C GLU A 236 -13.19 15.11 3.32
N LEU A 237 -14.51 15.39 3.31
CA LEU A 237 -15.53 14.34 3.44
C LEU A 237 -15.49 13.37 2.25
N ILE A 238 -15.27 13.87 1.02
CA ILE A 238 -15.07 13.01 -0.15
C ILE A 238 -13.82 12.16 0.04
N CYS A 239 -12.71 12.76 0.47
CA CYS A 239 -11.47 12.06 0.76
C CYS A 239 -11.68 10.94 1.79
N ILE A 240 -12.28 11.23 2.94
CA ILE A 240 -12.63 10.26 3.97
C ILE A 240 -13.46 9.10 3.39
N CYS A 241 -14.50 9.42 2.63
CA CYS A 241 -15.38 8.42 2.05
C CYS A 241 -14.62 7.46 1.12
N PHE A 242 -13.76 7.99 0.23
CA PHE A 242 -13.03 7.16 -0.72
C PHE A 242 -11.84 6.43 -0.10
N MET A 243 -11.18 7.00 0.92
CA MET A 243 -10.20 6.27 1.75
C MET A 243 -10.84 5.04 2.40
N LEU A 244 -12.03 5.19 3.01
CA LEU A 244 -12.76 4.08 3.62
C LEU A 244 -13.20 3.04 2.59
N LEU A 245 -13.78 3.47 1.47
CA LEU A 245 -14.17 2.56 0.39
C LEU A 245 -12.96 1.75 -0.10
N SER A 246 -11.82 2.38 -0.29
CA SER A 246 -10.60 1.69 -0.75
C SER A 246 -9.97 0.80 0.32
N ALA A 247 -10.22 1.08 1.61
CA ALA A 247 -9.77 0.26 2.74
C ALA A 247 -10.64 -0.99 2.96
N PHE A 248 -11.83 -1.05 2.38
CA PHE A 248 -12.68 -2.24 2.44
C PHE A 248 -12.26 -3.28 1.41
N SER A 249 -12.59 -4.55 1.66
CA SER A 249 -12.31 -5.63 0.72
C SER A 249 -13.00 -5.40 -0.64
N PHE A 250 -12.22 -5.43 -1.72
CA PHE A 250 -12.75 -5.30 -3.09
C PHE A 250 -13.73 -6.43 -3.47
N ALA A 251 -13.64 -7.59 -2.79
CA ALA A 251 -14.65 -8.64 -2.92
C ALA A 251 -16.03 -8.20 -2.46
N LEU A 252 -16.12 -7.40 -1.39
CA LEU A 252 -17.41 -6.86 -0.92
C LEU A 252 -17.99 -5.88 -1.95
N HIS A 253 -17.17 -5.03 -2.58
CA HIS A 253 -17.62 -4.18 -3.67
C HIS A 253 -18.15 -5.00 -4.85
N TYR A 254 -17.45 -6.07 -5.23
CA TYR A 254 -17.92 -6.98 -6.26
C TYR A 254 -19.29 -7.57 -5.93
N PHE A 255 -19.49 -8.06 -4.72
CA PHE A 255 -20.79 -8.60 -4.29
C PHE A 255 -21.89 -7.52 -4.26
N ALA A 256 -21.56 -6.31 -3.83
CA ALA A 256 -22.52 -5.21 -3.78
C ALA A 256 -22.97 -4.80 -5.19
N ILE A 257 -22.01 -4.60 -6.11
CA ILE A 257 -22.25 -4.05 -7.45
C ILE A 257 -22.78 -5.15 -8.41
N TYR A 258 -21.99 -6.22 -8.61
CA TYR A 258 -22.31 -7.25 -9.61
C TYR A 258 -23.34 -8.26 -9.15
N LYS A 259 -23.35 -8.60 -7.85
CA LYS A 259 -24.32 -9.56 -7.29
C LYS A 259 -25.54 -8.87 -6.65
N LYS A 260 -25.57 -7.51 -6.64
CA LYS A 260 -26.65 -6.70 -6.05
C LYS A 260 -26.97 -7.08 -4.59
N LYS A 261 -25.94 -7.41 -3.79
CA LYS A 261 -26.04 -7.83 -2.38
C LYS A 261 -25.29 -6.88 -1.45
N PRO A 262 -25.73 -5.59 -1.30
CA PRO A 262 -25.03 -4.61 -0.46
C PRO A 262 -25.05 -4.99 1.03
N LEU A 263 -26.07 -5.70 1.49
CA LEU A 263 -26.17 -6.18 2.89
C LEU A 263 -24.99 -7.09 3.32
N LYS A 264 -24.20 -7.63 2.35
CA LYS A 264 -23.01 -8.41 2.69
C LYS A 264 -21.98 -7.61 3.52
N TYR A 265 -21.91 -6.29 3.36
CA TYR A 265 -21.06 -5.46 4.22
C TYR A 265 -21.45 -5.63 5.70
N ALA A 266 -22.73 -5.45 6.01
CA ALA A 266 -23.22 -5.52 7.40
C ALA A 266 -23.02 -6.89 8.06
N PHE A 267 -22.95 -7.97 7.28
CA PHE A 267 -22.76 -9.34 7.77
C PHE A 267 -21.31 -9.83 7.69
N ASP A 268 -20.39 -9.07 7.06
CA ASP A 268 -18.99 -9.45 6.98
C ASP A 268 -18.28 -9.19 8.32
N PRO A 269 -17.67 -10.22 8.94
CA PRO A 269 -17.05 -10.07 10.24
C PRO A 269 -15.80 -9.18 10.22
N GLU A 270 -15.02 -9.18 9.12
CA GLU A 270 -13.84 -8.35 8.99
C GLU A 270 -14.22 -6.87 8.85
N PHE A 271 -15.21 -6.56 8.02
CA PHE A 271 -15.76 -5.21 7.89
C PHE A 271 -16.23 -4.66 9.24
N ARG A 272 -17.01 -5.44 10.00
CA ARG A 272 -17.49 -5.04 11.33
C ARG A 272 -16.33 -4.81 12.29
N PHE A 273 -15.34 -5.69 12.30
CA PHE A 273 -14.14 -5.53 13.13
C PHE A 273 -13.40 -4.23 12.78
N PHE A 274 -13.14 -3.99 11.49
CA PHE A 274 -12.45 -2.78 11.02
C PHE A 274 -13.19 -1.51 11.42
N ILE A 275 -14.50 -1.43 11.20
CA ILE A 275 -15.32 -0.27 11.59
C ILE A 275 -15.33 -0.10 13.10
N SER A 276 -15.47 -1.18 13.87
CA SER A 276 -15.44 -1.11 15.34
C SER A 276 -14.09 -0.61 15.85
N PHE A 277 -12.99 -1.08 15.24
CA PHE A 277 -11.64 -0.65 15.56
C PHE A 277 -11.42 0.83 15.21
N LEU A 278 -11.83 1.27 14.03
CA LEU A 278 -11.77 2.68 13.61
C LEU A 278 -12.54 3.59 14.58
N LEU A 279 -13.77 3.22 14.93
CA LEU A 279 -14.59 3.98 15.86
C LEU A 279 -13.99 4.02 17.27
N ALA A 280 -13.41 2.90 17.73
CA ALA A 280 -12.72 2.86 19.03
C ALA A 280 -11.47 3.76 19.01
N THR A 281 -10.66 3.72 17.97
CA THR A 281 -9.49 4.59 17.80
C THR A 281 -9.90 6.06 17.76
N LEU A 282 -10.96 6.39 17.01
CA LEU A 282 -11.52 7.73 16.95
C LEU A 282 -12.01 8.22 18.32
N LEU A 283 -12.75 7.38 19.05
CA LEU A 283 -13.22 7.71 20.40
C LEU A 283 -12.05 8.00 21.34
N ILE A 284 -11.01 7.14 21.34
CA ILE A 284 -9.83 7.35 22.18
C ILE A 284 -9.09 8.64 21.76
N ALA A 285 -8.95 8.92 20.46
CA ALA A 285 -8.32 10.14 19.96
C ALA A 285 -9.10 11.41 20.42
N VAL A 286 -10.43 11.38 20.35
CA VAL A 286 -11.28 12.48 20.85
C VAL A 286 -11.12 12.66 22.37
N LEU A 287 -11.07 11.57 23.14
CA LEU A 287 -10.84 11.65 24.58
C LEU A 287 -9.46 12.22 24.90
N ILE A 288 -8.40 11.81 24.19
CA ILE A 288 -7.07 12.40 24.35
C ILE A 288 -7.11 13.90 24.05
N GLY A 289 -7.72 14.31 22.93
CA GLY A 289 -7.84 15.72 22.56
C GLY A 289 -8.63 16.57 23.55
N PHE A 290 -9.53 15.93 24.32
CA PHE A 290 -10.32 16.60 25.33
C PHE A 290 -9.61 16.70 26.70
N PHE A 291 -8.89 15.64 27.11
CA PHE A 291 -8.29 15.55 28.43
C PHE A 291 -6.83 15.97 28.51
N VAL A 292 -6.10 15.94 27.40
CA VAL A 292 -4.68 16.33 27.36
C VAL A 292 -4.60 17.79 26.92
N GLU A 293 -4.25 18.66 27.85
CA GLU A 293 -3.97 20.07 27.53
C GLU A 293 -2.71 20.14 26.66
N SER A 294 -2.80 20.75 25.50
CA SER A 294 -1.66 21.10 24.65
C SER A 294 -1.89 22.50 24.07
N ASP A 295 -0.80 23.19 23.76
CA ASP A 295 -0.84 24.54 23.20
C ASP A 295 -1.64 24.62 21.89
N LYS A 296 -1.71 23.48 21.16
CA LYS A 296 -2.50 23.33 19.94
C LYS A 296 -3.32 22.04 20.00
N SER A 297 -4.47 22.09 20.68
CA SER A 297 -5.41 20.96 20.65
C SER A 297 -6.07 20.86 19.28
N PRO A 298 -6.01 19.68 18.61
CA PRO A 298 -6.64 19.50 17.30
C PRO A 298 -8.16 19.63 17.39
N SER A 299 -8.77 20.22 16.37
CA SER A 299 -10.22 20.27 16.23
C SER A 299 -10.81 18.87 15.96
N LEU A 300 -12.10 18.67 16.25
CA LEU A 300 -12.79 17.42 15.96
C LEU A 300 -12.69 17.03 14.47
N ARG A 301 -12.71 18.01 13.56
CA ARG A 301 -12.53 17.84 12.12
C ARG A 301 -11.17 17.20 11.80
N GLU A 302 -10.10 17.72 12.39
CA GLU A 302 -8.74 17.21 12.21
C GLU A 302 -8.59 15.81 12.79
N ILE A 303 -9.12 15.58 14.00
CA ILE A 303 -9.08 14.25 14.63
C ILE A 303 -9.76 13.20 13.74
N ILE A 304 -10.95 13.48 13.20
CA ILE A 304 -11.68 12.54 12.34
C ILE A 304 -10.87 12.26 11.07
N PHE A 305 -10.39 13.30 10.38
CA PHE A 305 -9.66 13.15 9.13
C PHE A 305 -8.38 12.33 9.31
N HIS A 306 -7.53 12.74 10.27
CA HIS A 306 -6.27 12.07 10.53
C HIS A 306 -6.46 10.63 11.04
N THR A 307 -7.48 10.36 11.88
CA THR A 307 -7.79 9.00 12.33
C THR A 307 -8.12 8.10 11.14
N VAL A 308 -8.96 8.55 10.22
CA VAL A 308 -9.29 7.76 9.02
C VAL A 308 -8.06 7.60 8.14
N SER A 309 -7.33 8.68 7.89
CA SER A 309 -6.13 8.66 7.04
C SER A 309 -5.07 7.68 7.57
N MET A 310 -4.81 7.69 8.87
CA MET A 310 -3.78 6.84 9.48
C MET A 310 -4.23 5.37 9.59
N VAL A 311 -5.46 5.11 10.06
CA VAL A 311 -5.99 3.74 10.21
C VAL A 311 -6.17 3.05 8.85
N THR A 312 -6.53 3.79 7.80
CA THR A 312 -6.57 3.23 6.43
C THR A 312 -5.20 3.08 5.81
N THR A 313 -4.14 3.60 6.44
CA THR A 313 -2.76 3.68 5.93
C THR A 313 -2.62 4.58 4.70
N THR A 314 -3.43 5.63 4.58
CA THR A 314 -3.37 6.57 3.44
C THR A 314 -2.27 7.61 3.62
N GLY A 315 -2.20 8.26 4.79
CA GLY A 315 -1.17 9.25 5.11
C GLY A 315 -1.44 10.67 4.61
N PHE A 316 -2.65 11.01 4.16
CA PHE A 316 -3.02 12.41 3.91
C PHE A 316 -3.17 13.20 5.21
N SER A 317 -2.88 14.51 5.16
CA SER A 317 -3.04 15.46 6.25
C SER A 317 -3.89 16.67 5.83
N ILE A 318 -4.51 17.31 6.81
CA ILE A 318 -5.23 18.60 6.64
C ILE A 318 -4.67 19.69 7.54
N SER A 319 -3.78 19.34 8.46
CA SER A 319 -3.08 20.25 9.36
C SER A 319 -1.76 19.61 9.77
N ASP A 320 -0.85 20.45 10.27
CA ASP A 320 0.39 19.98 10.87
C ASP A 320 0.08 19.30 12.21
N SER A 321 0.52 18.05 12.34
CA SER A 321 0.32 17.24 13.54
C SER A 321 1.56 17.21 14.46
N SER A 322 2.62 17.96 14.13
CA SER A 322 3.87 17.97 14.91
C SER A 322 3.68 18.49 16.35
N ASP A 323 2.76 19.43 16.52
CA ASP A 323 2.45 20.05 17.82
C ASP A 323 1.34 19.30 18.61
N TRP A 324 0.83 18.20 18.09
CA TRP A 324 -0.22 17.44 18.76
C TRP A 324 0.34 16.67 19.98
N PRO A 325 -0.52 16.32 20.95
CA PRO A 325 -0.09 15.45 22.04
C PRO A 325 0.53 14.17 21.51
N PHE A 326 1.74 13.83 21.98
CA PHE A 326 2.44 12.63 21.54
C PHE A 326 1.61 11.35 21.65
N SER A 327 0.78 11.26 22.72
CA SER A 327 -0.14 10.13 22.92
C SER A 327 -1.14 9.96 21.77
N MET A 328 -1.60 11.07 21.17
CA MET A 328 -2.51 11.04 20.03
C MET A 328 -1.79 10.59 18.76
N SER A 329 -0.67 11.21 18.43
CA SER A 329 0.13 10.86 17.24
C SER A 329 0.60 9.40 17.30
N PHE A 330 0.98 8.93 18.49
CA PHE A 330 1.36 7.54 18.73
C PHE A 330 0.16 6.58 18.59
N LEU A 331 -1.02 6.93 19.12
CA LEU A 331 -2.26 6.16 18.94
C LEU A 331 -2.60 5.99 17.46
N LEU A 332 -2.52 7.07 16.68
CA LEU A 332 -2.81 7.06 15.26
C LEU A 332 -1.82 6.17 14.49
N LEU A 333 -0.54 6.25 14.82
CA LEU A 333 0.49 5.37 14.26
C LEU A 333 0.21 3.89 14.59
N ILE A 334 -0.17 3.57 15.83
CA ILE A 334 -0.57 2.19 16.22
C ILE A 334 -1.82 1.75 15.44
N GLY A 335 -2.74 2.66 15.15
CA GLY A 335 -3.89 2.38 14.28
C GLY A 335 -3.48 1.85 12.91
N ALA A 336 -2.42 2.39 12.33
CA ALA A 336 -1.88 1.95 11.05
C ALA A 336 -1.28 0.52 11.08
N PHE A 337 -0.77 0.05 12.23
CA PHE A 337 -0.28 -1.32 12.36
C PHE A 337 -1.40 -2.36 12.18
N VAL A 338 -2.62 -2.06 12.65
CA VAL A 338 -3.78 -2.93 12.41
C VAL A 338 -4.13 -2.92 10.93
N GLY A 339 -4.16 -1.74 10.32
CA GLY A 339 -4.32 -1.54 8.90
C GLY A 339 -5.72 -1.87 8.37
N ALA A 340 -5.83 -1.84 7.04
CA ALA A 340 -7.07 -2.01 6.31
C ALA A 340 -7.54 -3.48 6.21
N CYS A 341 -8.73 -3.70 5.62
CA CYS A 341 -9.26 -5.05 5.38
C CYS A 341 -8.41 -5.84 4.39
N SER A 342 -8.41 -7.16 4.54
CA SER A 342 -7.78 -8.06 3.58
C SER A 342 -8.44 -7.97 2.20
N GLY A 343 -7.63 -7.97 1.15
CA GLY A 343 -8.13 -7.77 -0.22
C GLY A 343 -8.56 -6.33 -0.52
N SER A 344 -8.06 -5.36 0.26
CA SER A 344 -8.07 -3.92 -0.02
C SER A 344 -6.71 -3.46 -0.51
N VAL A 345 -6.62 -2.18 -0.90
CA VAL A 345 -5.35 -1.57 -1.34
C VAL A 345 -4.46 -1.16 -0.16
N GLY A 346 -5.03 -0.91 1.03
CA GLY A 346 -4.31 -0.42 2.20
C GLY A 346 -3.25 -1.38 2.74
N GLY A 347 -2.33 -0.84 3.54
CA GLY A 347 -1.23 -1.55 4.18
C GLY A 347 -1.57 -2.15 5.56
N GLY A 348 -0.56 -2.27 6.40
CA GLY A 348 -0.65 -2.82 7.76
C GLY A 348 -0.67 -4.34 7.82
N VAL A 349 -0.76 -4.88 9.04
CA VAL A 349 -0.84 -6.33 9.32
C VAL A 349 -2.10 -6.95 8.74
N LYS A 350 -3.12 -6.16 8.46
CA LYS A 350 -4.49 -6.47 8.00
C LYS A 350 -5.42 -6.89 9.14
N SER A 351 -6.58 -6.24 9.14
CA SER A 351 -7.63 -6.45 10.15
C SER A 351 -8.02 -7.92 10.34
N TRP A 352 -8.01 -8.73 9.27
CA TRP A 352 -8.28 -10.16 9.32
C TRP A 352 -7.31 -10.93 10.22
N ARG A 353 -6.01 -10.66 10.11
CA ARG A 353 -4.99 -11.35 10.93
C ARG A 353 -5.12 -10.96 12.40
N ILE A 354 -5.33 -9.69 12.69
CA ILE A 354 -5.53 -9.22 14.07
C ILE A 354 -6.77 -9.88 14.68
N MET A 355 -7.86 -9.97 13.93
CA MET A 355 -9.10 -10.63 14.39
C MET A 355 -8.86 -12.12 14.70
N ILE A 356 -8.10 -12.86 13.87
CA ILE A 356 -7.73 -14.25 14.14
C ILE A 356 -6.91 -14.35 15.42
N MET A 357 -5.90 -13.47 15.58
CA MET A 357 -5.02 -13.47 16.75
C MET A 357 -5.80 -13.24 18.04
N LEU A 358 -6.70 -12.25 18.05
CA LEU A 358 -7.54 -11.95 19.22
C LEU A 358 -8.48 -13.12 19.57
N ASN A 359 -9.14 -13.70 18.55
CA ASN A 359 -10.03 -14.85 18.77
C ASN A 359 -9.26 -16.10 19.23
N HIS A 360 -8.05 -16.30 18.71
CA HIS A 360 -7.20 -17.42 19.15
C HIS A 360 -6.68 -17.20 20.57
N ALA A 361 -6.28 -15.98 20.92
CA ALA A 361 -5.90 -15.63 22.30
C ALA A 361 -7.07 -15.86 23.26
N TYR A 362 -8.28 -15.42 22.90
CA TYR A 362 -9.50 -15.69 23.67
C TYR A 362 -9.78 -17.20 23.85
N LYS A 363 -9.66 -17.99 22.77
CA LYS A 363 -9.78 -19.46 22.82
C LYS A 363 -8.78 -20.07 23.83
N ASN A 364 -7.53 -19.60 23.83
CA ASN A 364 -6.50 -20.10 24.74
C ASN A 364 -6.81 -19.74 26.21
N ILE A 365 -7.26 -18.52 26.50
CA ILE A 365 -7.72 -18.11 27.83
C ILE A 365 -8.88 -19.00 28.30
N MET A 366 -9.87 -19.23 27.45
CA MET A 366 -11.01 -20.09 27.78
C MET A 366 -10.60 -21.55 28.02
N LYS A 367 -9.58 -22.07 27.32
CA LYS A 367 -9.02 -23.40 27.59
C LYS A 367 -8.29 -23.49 28.93
N ILE A 368 -7.68 -22.40 29.41
CA ILE A 368 -7.09 -22.38 30.76
C ILE A 368 -8.17 -22.48 31.83
N ILE A 369 -9.29 -21.76 31.61
CA ILE A 369 -10.43 -21.76 32.57
C ILE A 369 -11.20 -23.10 32.51
N HIS A 370 -11.36 -23.67 31.30
CA HIS A 370 -12.11 -24.89 31.04
C HIS A 370 -11.25 -25.89 30.22
N PRO A 371 -10.31 -26.64 30.87
CA PRO A 371 -9.32 -27.47 30.15
C PRO A 371 -9.95 -28.56 29.25
N ASN A 372 -11.10 -29.09 29.62
CA ASN A 372 -11.77 -30.15 28.87
C ASN A 372 -12.73 -29.66 27.79
N SER A 373 -12.81 -28.31 27.59
CA SER A 373 -13.73 -27.74 26.60
C SER A 373 -13.17 -27.87 25.18
N VAL A 374 -14.01 -28.30 24.24
CA VAL A 374 -13.71 -28.31 22.81
C VAL A 374 -14.18 -26.98 22.21
N ILE A 375 -13.26 -26.01 22.13
CA ILE A 375 -13.57 -24.67 21.62
C ILE A 375 -13.04 -24.57 20.19
N SER A 376 -13.96 -24.48 19.21
CA SER A 376 -13.59 -24.20 17.82
C SER A 376 -13.32 -22.71 17.62
N LEU A 377 -12.24 -22.37 16.91
CA LEU A 377 -11.99 -21.01 16.48
C LEU A 377 -13.02 -20.64 15.41
N LYS A 378 -13.84 -19.63 15.65
CA LYS A 378 -14.86 -19.18 14.71
C LYS A 378 -14.66 -17.72 14.36
N ILE A 379 -14.87 -17.38 13.08
CA ILE A 379 -14.94 -16.01 12.58
C ILE A 379 -16.31 -15.85 11.90
N GLY A 380 -17.17 -15.06 12.54
CA GLY A 380 -18.59 -15.05 12.17
C GLY A 380 -19.21 -16.44 12.31
N THR A 381 -19.76 -16.97 11.23
CA THR A 381 -20.38 -18.33 11.19
C THR A 381 -19.40 -19.42 10.77
N LYS A 382 -18.18 -19.08 10.34
CA LYS A 382 -17.23 -20.06 9.80
C LYS A 382 -16.23 -20.51 10.86
N SER A 383 -15.94 -21.81 10.89
CA SER A 383 -14.85 -22.38 11.68
C SER A 383 -13.52 -22.19 10.94
N VAL A 384 -12.50 -21.73 11.65
CA VAL A 384 -11.13 -21.55 11.16
C VAL A 384 -10.27 -22.65 11.75
N GLY A 385 -9.49 -23.34 10.92
CA GLY A 385 -8.57 -24.39 11.37
C GLY A 385 -7.43 -23.82 12.24
N ASP A 386 -6.91 -24.63 13.14
CA ASP A 386 -5.79 -24.26 14.00
C ASP A 386 -4.48 -24.04 13.21
N ASP A 387 -4.34 -24.66 12.05
CA ASP A 387 -3.25 -24.44 11.07
C ASP A 387 -3.22 -23.00 10.54
N VAL A 388 -4.39 -22.42 10.25
CA VAL A 388 -4.50 -21.01 9.84
C VAL A 388 -4.09 -20.09 10.98
N ALA A 389 -4.54 -20.35 12.21
CA ALA A 389 -4.15 -19.56 13.36
C ALA A 389 -2.63 -19.63 13.61
N THR A 390 -2.03 -20.82 13.49
CA THR A 390 -0.59 -21.03 13.61
C THR A 390 0.19 -20.25 12.54
N SER A 391 -0.30 -20.25 11.30
CA SER A 391 0.31 -19.49 10.21
C SER A 391 0.25 -17.98 10.46
N VAL A 392 -0.85 -17.46 11.00
CA VAL A 392 -0.99 -16.04 11.35
C VAL A 392 -0.05 -15.65 12.49
N TRP A 393 0.12 -16.49 13.52
CA TRP A 393 1.09 -16.26 14.58
C TRP A 393 2.54 -16.32 14.08
N GLY A 394 2.84 -17.25 13.17
CA GLY A 394 4.14 -17.31 12.48
C GLY A 394 4.44 -16.02 11.70
N PHE A 395 3.44 -15.51 10.95
CA PHE A 395 3.55 -14.22 10.26
C PHE A 395 3.85 -13.08 11.25
N PHE A 396 3.07 -12.97 12.33
CA PHE A 396 3.22 -11.89 13.30
C PHE A 396 4.58 -11.94 14.01
N SER A 397 5.08 -13.13 14.35
CA SER A 397 6.41 -13.30 14.94
C SER A 397 7.51 -12.78 14.02
N ILE A 398 7.45 -13.13 12.73
CA ILE A 398 8.43 -12.65 11.74
C ILE A 398 8.27 -11.15 11.48
N TYR A 399 7.03 -10.64 11.49
CA TYR A 399 6.77 -9.20 11.38
C TYR A 399 7.46 -8.41 12.50
N VAL A 400 7.30 -8.84 13.76
CA VAL A 400 7.92 -8.20 14.91
C VAL A 400 9.46 -8.29 14.84
N ILE A 401 10.01 -9.45 14.50
CA ILE A 401 11.46 -9.63 14.32
C ILE A 401 11.99 -8.69 13.22
N SER A 402 11.32 -8.63 12.08
CA SER A 402 11.71 -7.74 10.98
C SER A 402 11.65 -6.27 11.40
N PHE A 403 10.59 -5.88 12.12
CA PHE A 403 10.45 -4.53 12.66
C PHE A 403 11.62 -4.17 13.58
N VAL A 404 11.98 -5.06 14.53
CA VAL A 404 13.08 -4.83 15.47
C VAL A 404 14.42 -4.73 14.74
N ILE A 405 14.69 -5.59 13.77
CA ILE A 405 15.92 -5.55 12.97
C ILE A 405 16.04 -4.22 12.20
N LEU A 406 14.95 -3.81 11.54
CA LEU A 406 14.92 -2.55 10.79
C LEU A 406 15.09 -1.35 11.75
N LEU A 407 14.40 -1.36 12.90
CA LEU A 407 14.53 -0.33 13.92
C LEU A 407 15.97 -0.19 14.41
N LEU A 408 16.62 -1.30 14.75
CA LEU A 408 18.03 -1.28 15.18
C LEU A 408 18.95 -0.74 14.07
N ALA A 409 18.72 -1.10 12.81
CA ALA A 409 19.49 -0.57 11.69
C ALA A 409 19.34 0.95 11.55
N ILE A 410 18.12 1.48 11.75
CA ILE A 410 17.86 2.93 11.70
C ILE A 410 18.47 3.64 12.93
N LEU A 411 18.39 3.06 14.13
CA LEU A 411 19.01 3.62 15.33
C LEU A 411 20.55 3.69 15.21
N VAL A 412 21.19 2.66 14.63
CA VAL A 412 22.64 2.67 14.35
C VAL A 412 23.01 3.79 13.37
N SER A 413 22.11 4.23 12.53
CA SER A 413 22.34 5.35 11.62
C SER A 413 22.31 6.74 12.28
N GLY A 414 21.95 6.80 13.58
CA GLY A 414 21.97 8.01 14.39
C GLY A 414 20.63 8.75 14.52
N LEU A 415 19.51 8.18 14.03
CA LEU A 415 18.20 8.75 14.31
C LEU A 415 17.81 8.50 15.79
N ASP A 416 17.04 9.45 16.36
CA ASP A 416 16.42 9.29 17.66
C ASP A 416 15.34 8.20 17.64
N LEU A 417 14.95 7.71 18.82
CA LEU A 417 14.05 6.56 18.94
C LEU A 417 12.66 6.85 18.38
N GLU A 418 12.14 8.06 18.58
CA GLU A 418 10.81 8.45 18.10
C GLU A 418 10.76 8.44 16.58
N SER A 419 11.69 9.16 15.94
CA SER A 419 11.80 9.22 14.48
C SER A 419 12.10 7.84 13.87
N ALA A 420 12.99 7.05 14.48
CA ALA A 420 13.36 5.73 14.01
C ALA A 420 12.18 4.74 14.09
N PHE A 421 11.47 4.70 15.23
CA PHE A 421 10.31 3.82 15.44
C PHE A 421 9.19 4.15 14.47
N SER A 422 8.87 5.43 14.34
CA SER A 422 7.79 5.89 13.47
C SER A 422 8.13 5.72 11.98
N ALA A 423 9.39 5.99 11.58
CA ALA A 423 9.83 5.78 10.21
C ALA A 423 9.72 4.32 9.78
N VAL A 424 10.20 3.40 10.61
CA VAL A 424 10.07 1.95 10.35
C VAL A 424 8.61 1.53 10.37
N GLY A 425 7.82 2.02 11.34
CA GLY A 425 6.39 1.75 11.43
C GLY A 425 5.62 2.24 10.20
N ALA A 426 5.87 3.46 9.78
CA ALA A 426 5.24 4.03 8.59
C ALA A 426 5.64 3.28 7.30
N CYS A 427 6.92 3.03 7.09
CA CYS A 427 7.41 2.36 5.88
C CYS A 427 7.01 0.89 5.81
N LEU A 428 7.08 0.14 6.93
CA LEU A 428 6.69 -1.28 6.96
C LEU A 428 5.18 -1.49 6.81
N ASN A 429 4.36 -0.52 7.24
CA ASN A 429 2.91 -0.57 7.08
C ASN A 429 2.42 0.15 5.81
N ASN A 430 3.32 0.68 4.98
CA ASN A 430 3.00 1.46 3.79
C ASN A 430 2.03 2.62 4.10
N LEU A 431 2.35 3.41 5.14
CA LEU A 431 1.54 4.54 5.63
C LEU A 431 2.04 5.90 5.13
N GLY A 432 3.36 6.10 5.05
CA GLY A 432 4.02 7.33 4.62
C GLY A 432 4.51 8.23 5.77
N PRO A 433 3.71 9.08 6.38
CA PRO A 433 4.17 10.01 7.42
C PRO A 433 4.62 9.28 8.69
N GLY A 434 5.71 9.75 9.28
CA GLY A 434 6.21 9.30 10.58
C GLY A 434 5.95 10.34 11.68
N LEU A 435 6.81 10.35 12.70
CA LEU A 435 6.81 11.31 13.81
C LEU A 435 8.21 11.91 13.95
N GLY A 436 8.33 13.01 14.67
CA GLY A 436 9.62 13.67 14.89
C GLY A 436 10.24 14.17 13.58
N LEU A 437 11.49 13.82 13.32
CA LEU A 437 12.24 14.29 12.13
C LEU A 437 11.65 13.83 10.79
N VAL A 438 10.77 12.85 10.78
CA VAL A 438 10.16 12.25 9.58
C VAL A 438 8.65 12.48 9.51
N SER A 439 8.13 13.48 10.23
CA SER A 439 6.71 13.86 10.20
C SER A 439 6.28 14.34 8.82
N ASP A 440 7.05 15.24 8.22
CA ASP A 440 6.70 15.89 6.96
C ASP A 440 7.34 15.16 5.77
N ASN A 441 8.65 14.90 5.87
CA ASN A 441 9.41 14.26 4.80
C ASN A 441 10.67 13.54 5.32
N TYR A 442 11.28 12.77 4.46
CA TYR A 442 12.49 11.98 4.72
C TYR A 442 13.77 12.58 4.08
N ALA A 443 13.74 13.88 3.70
CA ALA A 443 14.87 14.51 3.02
C ALA A 443 16.13 14.50 3.89
N ASN A 444 15.98 14.80 5.19
CA ASN A 444 17.07 15.06 6.12
C ASN A 444 17.72 13.79 6.72
N ILE A 445 17.22 12.59 6.45
CA ILE A 445 17.85 11.36 6.91
C ILE A 445 18.96 10.91 5.95
N ASN A 446 19.92 10.14 6.47
CA ASN A 446 21.06 9.71 5.67
C ASN A 446 20.70 8.66 4.60
N ALA A 447 21.57 8.48 3.61
CA ALA A 447 21.35 7.57 2.47
C ALA A 447 21.16 6.10 2.92
N PHE A 448 21.86 5.65 3.98
CA PHE A 448 21.70 4.31 4.52
C PHE A 448 20.28 4.10 5.07
N SER A 449 19.77 5.05 5.86
CA SER A 449 18.39 4.99 6.39
C SER A 449 17.35 4.97 5.27
N LYS A 450 17.53 5.79 4.22
CA LYS A 450 16.64 5.77 3.04
C LYS A 450 16.63 4.40 2.37
N GLY A 451 17.79 3.76 2.22
CA GLY A 451 17.89 2.41 1.67
C GLY A 451 17.17 1.35 2.52
N VAL A 452 17.36 1.39 3.84
CA VAL A 452 16.70 0.48 4.80
C VAL A 452 15.19 0.68 4.78
N LEU A 453 14.72 1.92 4.76
CA LEU A 453 13.28 2.23 4.73
C LEU A 453 12.64 1.86 3.39
N ALA A 454 13.33 2.07 2.25
CA ALA A 454 12.85 1.59 0.96
C ALA A 454 12.69 0.04 0.95
N PHE A 455 13.61 -0.67 1.59
CA PHE A 455 13.48 -2.12 1.79
C PHE A 455 12.31 -2.47 2.73
N ALA A 456 12.07 -1.67 3.78
CA ALA A 456 10.91 -1.84 4.67
C ALA A 456 9.57 -1.68 3.92
N MET A 457 9.46 -0.69 3.01
CA MET A 457 8.28 -0.50 2.16
C MET A 457 8.00 -1.73 1.28
N LEU A 458 9.06 -2.30 0.70
CA LEU A 458 8.97 -3.52 -0.10
C LEU A 458 8.53 -4.73 0.74
N LEU A 459 9.10 -4.89 1.95
CA LEU A 459 8.71 -5.94 2.90
C LEU A 459 7.22 -5.85 3.27
N GLY A 460 6.75 -4.65 3.59
CA GLY A 460 5.34 -4.40 3.92
C GLY A 460 4.41 -4.79 2.77
N ARG A 461 4.74 -4.34 1.56
CA ARG A 461 3.92 -4.59 0.37
C ARG A 461 3.86 -6.06 -0.04
N LEU A 462 4.93 -6.82 0.18
CA LEU A 462 5.04 -8.25 -0.11
C LEU A 462 4.54 -9.15 1.03
N GLU A 463 3.91 -8.57 2.05
CA GLU A 463 3.43 -9.30 3.22
C GLU A 463 4.53 -10.17 3.88
N ILE A 464 5.77 -9.71 3.85
CA ILE A 464 6.99 -10.24 4.50
C ILE A 464 7.36 -11.66 4.04
N PHE A 465 6.45 -12.65 4.15
CA PHE A 465 6.75 -14.05 3.82
C PHE A 465 7.24 -14.26 2.39
N THR A 466 6.62 -13.60 1.44
CA THR A 466 6.96 -13.74 0.02
C THR A 466 8.41 -13.37 -0.26
N LEU A 467 8.90 -12.31 0.39
CA LEU A 467 10.29 -11.88 0.25
C LEU A 467 11.24 -12.78 1.05
N LEU A 468 10.91 -13.09 2.31
CA LEU A 468 11.79 -13.87 3.18
C LEU A 468 12.00 -15.30 2.69
N VAL A 469 10.98 -15.92 2.08
CA VAL A 469 11.13 -17.25 1.46
C VAL A 469 12.25 -17.25 0.43
N ILE A 470 12.35 -16.23 -0.42
CA ILE A 470 13.42 -16.13 -1.42
C ILE A 470 14.80 -15.93 -0.78
N LEU A 471 14.87 -15.27 0.38
CA LEU A 471 16.13 -15.04 1.10
C LEU A 471 16.62 -16.30 1.83
N THR A 472 15.80 -17.36 1.95
CA THR A 472 16.24 -18.61 2.60
C THR A 472 17.10 -19.46 1.68
N PRO A 473 18.23 -20.04 2.14
CA PRO A 473 19.05 -20.96 1.33
C PRO A 473 18.27 -22.18 0.83
N MET A 474 17.28 -22.67 1.62
CA MET A 474 16.45 -23.82 1.25
C MET A 474 15.60 -23.57 -0.01
N PHE A 475 15.23 -22.32 -0.28
CA PHE A 475 14.48 -21.97 -1.49
C PHE A 475 15.30 -22.27 -2.76
N TRP A 476 16.61 -22.04 -2.72
CA TRP A 476 17.54 -22.21 -3.82
C TRP A 476 18.11 -23.65 -3.92
N ALA A 477 17.96 -24.44 -2.85
CA ALA A 477 18.34 -25.85 -2.89
C ALA A 477 17.52 -26.61 -3.94
N LYS A 478 18.22 -27.52 -4.67
CA LYS A 478 17.59 -28.35 -5.70
C LYS A 478 16.70 -29.42 -5.10
#